data_72e2a865d161c74451e4805966a4e5d2
#
_entry.id   72e2a865d161c74451e4805966a4e5d2
#
_cell.length_a   1.000
_cell.length_b   1.000
_cell.length_c   1.000
_cell.angle_alpha   90.00
_cell.angle_beta   90.00
_cell.angle_gamma   90.00
#
_symmetry.space_group_name_H-M   'P 1'
#
loop_
_entity.id
_entity.type
_entity.pdbx_description
1 polymer ?
#
loop_
_entity_poly.entity_id
_entity_poly.type
_entity_poly.pdbx_seq_one_letter_code
_entity_poly.pdbx_strand_id
1 'polypeptide(L)'
;MDEKIRNIISDKLDEIFVKNDEIIKIISSIDSLDSQSLSYGILIGRLYNSFYYQHRRVLDRNPTTDEFLEFVDLIKSNQKNLQEKLGF
;
A
#
# COMPACT_ATOMS: atom_id res chain seq x y z
N MET A 1 3.24 -6.14 15.04
CA MET A 1 3.98 -5.09 14.30
C MET A 1 4.24 -3.92 15.22
N ASP A 2 5.41 -3.33 15.14
CA ASP A 2 5.77 -2.15 15.91
C ASP A 2 4.73 -1.05 15.70
N GLU A 3 4.32 -0.37 16.79
CA GLU A 3 3.26 0.63 16.74
C GLU A 3 3.63 1.84 15.88
N LYS A 4 4.89 2.27 15.93
CA LYS A 4 5.38 3.37 15.12
C LYS A 4 5.30 3.04 13.64
N ILE A 5 5.68 1.82 13.28
CA ILE A 5 5.62 1.35 11.89
C ILE A 5 4.15 1.23 11.46
N ARG A 6 3.29 0.68 12.31
CA ARG A 6 1.85 0.59 12.03
C ARG A 6 1.25 1.96 11.73
N ASN A 7 1.59 2.96 12.52
CA ASN A 7 1.11 4.32 12.32
C ASN A 7 1.61 4.93 11.01
N ILE A 8 2.87 4.68 10.64
CA ILE A 8 3.42 5.14 9.36
C ILE A 8 2.68 4.50 8.20
N ILE A 9 2.41 3.20 8.26
CA ILE A 9 1.67 2.50 7.19
C ILE A 9 0.24 3.02 7.11
N SER A 10 -0.42 3.26 8.24
CA SER A 10 -1.76 3.85 8.26
C SER A 10 -1.79 5.24 7.64
N ASP A 11 -0.79 6.08 7.93
CA ASP A 11 -0.66 7.40 7.33
C ASP A 11 -0.45 7.30 5.81
N LYS A 12 0.32 6.32 5.35
CA LYS A 12 0.49 6.05 3.92
C LYS A 12 -0.81 5.65 3.24
N LEU A 13 -1.62 4.83 3.90
CA LEU A 13 -2.95 4.48 3.39
C LEU A 13 -3.82 5.73 3.23
N ASP A 14 -3.85 6.59 4.24
CA ASP A 14 -4.63 7.83 4.20
C ASP A 14 -4.14 8.76 3.09
N GLU A 15 -2.83 8.87 2.92
CA GLU A 15 -2.22 9.67 1.86
C GLU A 15 -2.62 9.18 0.47
N ILE A 16 -2.64 7.86 0.28
CA ILE A 16 -3.08 7.25 -0.98
C ILE A 16 -4.53 7.61 -1.29
N PHE A 17 -5.39 7.65 -0.27
CA PHE A 17 -6.80 8.01 -0.44
C PHE A 17 -6.99 9.46 -0.88
N VAL A 18 -6.04 10.33 -0.61
CA VAL A 18 -6.11 11.76 -0.94
C VAL A 18 -5.36 12.10 -2.23
N LYS A 19 -4.22 11.45 -2.48
CA LYS A 19 -3.30 11.78 -3.57
C LYS A 19 -3.08 10.59 -4.50
N ASN A 20 -4.01 10.38 -5.41
CA ASN A 20 -3.89 9.29 -6.41
C ASN A 20 -3.68 9.80 -7.84
N ASP A 21 -3.43 11.12 -8.04
CA ASP A 21 -3.32 11.73 -9.36
C ASP A 21 -2.19 11.15 -10.21
N GLU A 22 -1.05 10.87 -9.58
CA GLU A 22 0.09 10.28 -10.29
C GLU A 22 -0.21 8.87 -10.78
N ILE A 23 -0.93 8.10 -9.97
CA ILE A 23 -1.32 6.73 -10.33
C ILE A 23 -2.28 6.78 -11.52
N ILE A 24 -3.27 7.69 -11.48
CA ILE A 24 -4.20 7.88 -12.58
C ILE A 24 -3.44 8.24 -13.86
N LYS A 25 -2.44 9.12 -13.77
CA LYS A 25 -1.64 9.51 -14.92
C LYS A 25 -0.83 8.35 -15.49
N ILE A 26 -0.23 7.52 -14.66
CA ILE A 26 0.49 6.33 -15.09
C ILE A 26 -0.45 5.41 -15.86
N ILE A 27 -1.63 5.15 -15.30
CA ILE A 27 -2.60 4.22 -15.88
C ILE A 27 -3.14 4.73 -17.21
N SER A 28 -3.40 6.03 -17.31
CA SER A 28 -3.88 6.62 -18.57
C SER A 28 -2.81 6.68 -19.64
N SER A 29 -1.52 6.55 -19.28
CA SER A 29 -0.38 6.62 -20.20
C SER A 29 0.09 5.25 -20.68
N ILE A 30 -0.31 4.18 -20.01
CA ILE A 30 0.12 2.81 -20.31
C ILE A 30 -1.09 2.00 -20.77
N ASP A 31 -0.95 1.36 -21.94
CA ASP A 31 -1.96 0.41 -22.39
C ASP A 31 -1.96 -0.81 -21.48
N SER A 32 -3.09 -1.08 -20.87
CA SER A 32 -3.26 -2.20 -19.96
C SER A 32 -4.55 -2.92 -20.26
N LEU A 33 -4.52 -4.25 -20.19
CA LEU A 33 -5.71 -5.08 -20.35
C LEU A 33 -6.69 -4.90 -19.18
N ASP A 34 -6.18 -4.53 -18.00
CA ASP A 34 -6.99 -4.34 -16.79
C ASP A 34 -6.41 -3.19 -15.97
N SER A 35 -6.95 -1.99 -16.19
CA SER A 35 -6.51 -0.77 -15.51
C SER A 35 -6.81 -0.82 -14.02
N GLN A 36 -7.88 -1.49 -13.59
CA GLN A 36 -8.22 -1.60 -12.18
C GLN A 36 -7.19 -2.45 -11.43
N SER A 37 -6.84 -3.62 -11.99
CA SER A 37 -5.82 -4.47 -11.39
C SER A 37 -4.45 -3.80 -11.37
N LEU A 38 -4.10 -3.05 -12.44
CA LEU A 38 -2.85 -2.30 -12.50
C LEU A 38 -2.80 -1.24 -11.40
N SER A 39 -3.87 -0.45 -11.23
CA SER A 39 -3.98 0.57 -10.19
C SER A 39 -3.80 -0.03 -8.81
N TYR A 40 -4.53 -1.10 -8.56
CA TYR A 40 -4.51 -1.78 -7.27
C TYR A 40 -3.11 -2.34 -6.97
N GLY A 41 -2.49 -2.95 -7.96
CA GLY A 41 -1.14 -3.49 -7.83
C GLY A 41 -0.09 -2.43 -7.53
N ILE A 42 -0.19 -1.25 -8.15
CA ILE A 42 0.72 -0.13 -7.86
C ILE A 42 0.57 0.31 -6.40
N LEU A 43 -0.66 0.45 -5.90
CA LEU A 43 -0.90 0.85 -4.52
C LEU A 43 -0.38 -0.17 -3.52
N ILE A 44 -0.68 -1.45 -3.74
CA ILE A 44 -0.21 -2.53 -2.87
C ILE A 44 1.32 -2.58 -2.88
N GLY A 45 1.94 -2.43 -4.05
CA GLY A 45 3.39 -2.40 -4.17
C GLY A 45 4.04 -1.27 -3.39
N ARG A 46 3.44 -0.08 -3.43
CA ARG A 46 3.93 1.07 -2.64
C ARG A 46 3.84 0.81 -1.14
N LEU A 47 2.74 0.27 -0.68
CA LEU A 47 2.56 -0.08 0.74
C LEU A 47 3.54 -1.17 1.17
N TYR A 48 3.73 -2.20 0.35
CA TYR A 48 4.66 -3.27 0.62
C TYR A 48 6.09 -2.76 0.72
N ASN A 49 6.49 -1.89 -0.20
CA ASN A 49 7.82 -1.28 -0.17
C ASN A 49 8.01 -0.43 1.10
N SER A 50 7.02 0.37 1.49
CA SER A 50 7.04 1.16 2.72
C SER A 50 7.14 0.27 3.96
N PHE A 51 6.43 -0.84 3.97
CA PHE A 51 6.47 -1.81 5.06
C PHE A 51 7.90 -2.33 5.30
N TYR A 52 8.59 -2.75 4.25
CA TYR A 52 9.98 -3.22 4.35
C TYR A 52 10.92 -2.09 4.74
N TYR A 53 10.79 -0.96 4.10
CA TYR A 53 11.66 0.19 4.36
C TYR A 53 11.58 0.63 5.83
N GLN A 54 10.37 0.73 6.39
CA GLN A 54 10.20 1.19 7.76
C GLN A 54 10.74 0.20 8.79
N HIS A 55 10.63 -1.10 8.54
CA HIS A 55 11.22 -2.08 9.44
C HIS A 55 12.75 -1.96 9.47
N ARG A 56 13.38 -1.81 8.32
CA ARG A 56 14.83 -1.61 8.26
C ARG A 56 15.25 -0.31 8.92
N ARG A 57 14.49 0.74 8.72
CA ARG A 57 14.82 2.07 9.26
C ARG A 57 14.62 2.14 10.76
N VAL A 58 13.51 1.65 11.27
CA VAL A 58 13.10 1.79 12.68
C VAL A 58 13.70 0.70 13.54
N LEU A 59 13.73 -0.54 13.06
CA LEU A 59 14.14 -1.71 13.84
C LEU A 59 15.49 -2.28 13.40
N ASP A 60 16.10 -1.72 12.36
CA ASP A 60 17.40 -2.14 11.81
C ASP A 60 17.43 -3.63 11.45
N ARG A 61 16.31 -4.13 10.93
CA ARG A 61 16.15 -5.51 10.48
C ARG A 61 15.00 -5.63 9.49
N ASN A 62 14.97 -6.74 8.75
CA ASN A 62 13.83 -7.07 7.92
C ASN A 62 12.62 -7.47 8.78
N PRO A 63 11.40 -7.34 8.23
CA PRO A 63 10.20 -7.83 8.92
C PRO A 63 10.28 -9.35 9.16
N THR A 64 9.69 -9.79 10.26
CA THR A 64 9.47 -11.22 10.51
C THR A 64 8.28 -11.73 9.73
N THR A 65 8.13 -13.05 9.66
CA THR A 65 6.95 -13.68 9.05
C THR A 65 5.65 -13.21 9.71
N ASP A 66 5.63 -13.13 11.03
CA ASP A 66 4.45 -12.68 11.77
C ASP A 66 4.10 -11.23 11.45
N GLU A 67 5.11 -10.37 11.34
CA GLU A 67 4.90 -8.97 10.95
C GLU A 67 4.39 -8.86 9.52
N PHE A 68 4.89 -9.68 8.62
CA PHE A 68 4.38 -9.74 7.26
C PHE A 68 2.90 -10.17 7.22
N LEU A 69 2.52 -11.15 8.02
CA LEU A 69 1.13 -11.59 8.10
C LEU A 69 0.21 -10.50 8.65
N GLU A 70 0.68 -9.72 9.62
CA GLU A 70 -0.06 -8.55 10.09
C GLU A 70 -0.25 -7.51 8.98
N PHE A 71 0.77 -7.30 8.15
CA PHE A 71 0.67 -6.42 7.00
C PHE A 71 -0.39 -6.91 6.01
N VAL A 72 -0.41 -8.22 5.72
CA VAL A 72 -1.43 -8.82 4.85
C VAL A 72 -2.83 -8.59 5.43
N ASP A 73 -3.01 -8.76 6.73
CA ASP A 73 -4.29 -8.52 7.39
C ASP A 73 -4.70 -7.04 7.30
N LEU A 74 -3.74 -6.12 7.43
CA LEU A 74 -3.99 -4.70 7.28
C LEU A 74 -4.49 -4.37 5.87
N ILE A 75 -3.87 -4.94 4.84
CA ILE A 75 -4.31 -4.76 3.45
C ILE A 75 -5.72 -5.32 3.25
N LYS A 76 -5.98 -6.52 3.75
CA LYS A 76 -7.32 -7.13 3.64
C LYS A 76 -8.38 -6.29 4.32
N SER A 77 -8.09 -5.76 5.50
CA SER A 77 -9.03 -4.92 6.25
C SER A 77 -9.38 -3.62 5.53
N ASN A 78 -8.47 -3.13 4.67
CA ASN A 78 -8.66 -1.89 3.91
C ASN A 78 -9.00 -2.12 2.45
N GLN A 79 -9.15 -3.36 2.03
CA GLN A 79 -9.36 -3.73 0.62
C GLN A 79 -10.53 -2.99 -0.01
N LYS A 80 -11.67 -2.97 0.67
CA LYS A 80 -12.88 -2.32 0.16
C LYS A 80 -12.67 -0.81 0.01
N ASN A 81 -12.07 -0.16 0.99
CA ASN A 81 -11.79 1.26 0.94
C ASN A 81 -10.81 1.60 -0.18
N LEU A 82 -9.78 0.79 -0.37
CA LEU A 82 -8.81 0.97 -1.45
C LEU A 82 -9.51 0.88 -2.82
N GLN A 83 -10.37 -0.10 -3.00
CA GLN A 83 -11.12 -0.27 -4.25
C GLN A 83 -12.06 0.91 -4.50
N GLU A 84 -12.81 1.35 -3.50
CA GLU A 84 -13.74 2.47 -3.62
C GLU A 84 -13.01 3.77 -3.97
N LYS A 85 -11.87 4.04 -3.34
CA LYS A 85 -11.11 5.27 -3.59
C LYS A 85 -10.47 5.30 -4.96
N LEU A 86 -10.20 4.14 -5.55
CA LEU A 86 -9.70 4.04 -6.92
C LEU A 86 -10.82 4.04 -7.96
N GLY A 87 -12.08 4.11 -7.53
CA GLY A 87 -13.22 4.15 -8.44
C GLY A 87 -13.66 2.78 -8.94
N PHE A 88 -13.36 1.75 -8.18
CA PHE A 88 -13.71 0.36 -8.55
C PHE A 88 -15.05 -0.07 -8.00
#